data_7907dcc064adb3915ad41e1eb33c0095
#
_entry.id   7907dcc064adb3915ad41e1eb33c0095
#
_cell.length_a   1.000
_cell.length_b   1.000
_cell.length_c   1.000
_cell.angle_alpha   90.00
_cell.angle_beta   90.00
_cell.angle_gamma   90.00
#
_symmetry.space_group_name_H-M   'P 1'
#
loop_
_entity.id
_entity.type
_entity.pdbx_description
1 polymer ?
#
loop_
_entity_poly.entity_id
_entity_poly.type
_entity_poly.pdbx_seq_one_letter_code
_entity_poly.pdbx_strand_id
1 'polypeptide(L)'
;MGGVLAGFVPIWVLTAVGFVAARTDVLGDRAESVLGRFAFSLAMPAVLFTTLLDGSPADLANRGVLAFVIGTVVVGALGFAVQWRVFRRSPPDRVLGAMAGSYANAGNLGIPVAVGVLGDSSFVVAVLLFQPVVVMPLVLAALEVGSGRRGSVARTLALLPVRNPLILGSLLGVACALLDVRLPDLVLEPVAALGAAAVPTALVALGLSLGAARPPRPGGRAELGAVVALKLLLHPLVVFLACLALDVTGPLRLAAVVCAALPTAQNVYVLARRYRPDPGLQRDAVLVSTAVSMVTLSVVVLLLR
;
A
#
# COMPACT_ATOMS: atom_id res chain seq x y z
N MET A 1 -22.01 -14.81 -3.69
CA MET A 1 -21.83 -13.93 -2.53
C MET A 1 -20.99 -14.59 -1.41
N GLY A 2 -21.21 -15.87 -1.04
CA GLY A 2 -20.46 -16.52 0.04
C GLY A 2 -18.94 -16.56 -0.14
N GLY A 3 -18.46 -16.85 -1.35
CA GLY A 3 -17.01 -16.98 -1.61
C GLY A 3 -16.20 -15.68 -1.53
N VAL A 4 -16.83 -14.52 -1.82
CA VAL A 4 -16.15 -13.21 -1.67
C VAL A 4 -15.99 -12.83 -0.22
N LEU A 5 -17.05 -12.97 0.57
CA LEU A 5 -17.01 -12.70 2.00
C LEU A 5 -16.03 -13.64 2.73
N ALA A 6 -15.95 -14.90 2.33
CA ALA A 6 -15.02 -15.87 2.90
C ALA A 6 -13.54 -15.41 2.78
N GLY A 7 -13.16 -14.75 1.68
CA GLY A 7 -11.81 -14.19 1.52
C GLY A 7 -11.51 -13.01 2.45
N PHE A 8 -12.53 -12.24 2.85
CA PHE A 8 -12.38 -11.11 3.76
C PHE A 8 -12.48 -11.49 5.24
N VAL A 9 -13.15 -12.59 5.58
CA VAL A 9 -13.31 -13.01 6.99
C VAL A 9 -11.97 -13.12 7.74
N PRO A 10 -10.93 -13.79 7.22
CA PRO A 10 -9.63 -13.82 7.89
C PRO A 10 -9.04 -12.41 8.09
N ILE A 11 -9.20 -11.51 7.11
CA ILE A 11 -8.69 -10.13 7.19
C ILE A 11 -9.39 -9.39 8.33
N TRP A 12 -10.72 -9.47 8.40
CA TRP A 12 -11.49 -8.82 9.46
C TRP A 12 -11.22 -9.41 10.83
N VAL A 13 -11.19 -10.75 10.94
CA VAL A 13 -10.96 -11.45 12.23
C VAL A 13 -9.58 -11.10 12.78
N LEU A 14 -8.52 -11.24 11.98
CA LEU A 14 -7.15 -10.95 12.43
C LEU A 14 -6.96 -9.47 12.77
N THR A 15 -7.58 -8.57 12.00
CA THR A 15 -7.57 -7.13 12.33
C THR A 15 -8.33 -6.85 13.62
N ALA A 16 -9.49 -7.51 13.84
CA ALA A 16 -10.25 -7.38 15.08
C ALA A 16 -9.48 -7.93 16.29
N VAL A 17 -8.78 -9.06 16.14
CA VAL A 17 -7.90 -9.61 17.20
C VAL A 17 -6.83 -8.57 17.58
N GLY A 18 -6.16 -7.97 16.60
CA GLY A 18 -5.18 -6.90 16.85
C GLY A 18 -5.80 -5.68 17.54
N PHE A 19 -6.99 -5.26 17.11
CA PHE A 19 -7.72 -4.14 17.71
C PHE A 19 -8.07 -4.41 19.18
N VAL A 20 -8.58 -5.60 19.50
CA VAL A 20 -8.88 -6.02 20.88
C VAL A 20 -7.59 -6.08 21.69
N ALA A 21 -6.53 -6.67 21.16
CA ALA A 21 -5.23 -6.75 21.82
C ALA A 21 -4.66 -5.37 22.18
N ALA A 22 -4.87 -4.34 21.33
CA ALA A 22 -4.49 -2.96 21.64
C ALA A 22 -5.34 -2.37 22.79
N ARG A 23 -6.65 -2.71 22.84
CA ARG A 23 -7.56 -2.19 23.86
C ARG A 23 -7.37 -2.84 25.23
N THR A 24 -6.91 -4.07 25.24
CA THR A 24 -6.64 -4.86 26.47
C THR A 24 -5.20 -4.80 26.93
N ASP A 25 -4.32 -4.16 26.13
CA ASP A 25 -2.88 -4.01 26.38
C ASP A 25 -2.14 -5.35 26.62
N VAL A 26 -2.70 -6.45 26.13
CA VAL A 26 -2.14 -7.81 26.36
C VAL A 26 -0.77 -8.04 25.75
N LEU A 27 -0.41 -7.25 24.71
CA LEU A 27 0.87 -7.34 24.01
C LEU A 27 1.86 -6.21 24.36
N GLY A 28 1.40 -5.22 25.16
CA GLY A 28 2.17 -4.05 25.58
C GLY A 28 2.37 -3.00 24.47
N ASP A 29 2.82 -1.80 24.88
CA ASP A 29 2.89 -0.57 24.04
C ASP A 29 3.70 -0.67 22.76
N ARG A 30 4.64 -1.61 22.67
CA ARG A 30 5.56 -1.74 21.52
C ARG A 30 5.12 -2.81 20.50
N ALA A 31 4.05 -3.54 20.77
CA ALA A 31 3.62 -4.67 19.96
C ALA A 31 3.38 -4.29 18.48
N GLU A 32 2.67 -3.20 18.21
CA GLU A 32 2.46 -2.68 16.85
C GLU A 32 3.78 -2.48 16.11
N SER A 33 4.72 -1.80 16.76
CA SER A 33 6.02 -1.49 16.14
C SER A 33 6.88 -2.74 15.90
N VAL A 34 6.84 -3.71 16.80
CA VAL A 34 7.61 -4.97 16.66
C VAL A 34 7.01 -5.85 15.59
N LEU A 35 5.70 -6.12 15.64
CA LEU A 35 5.01 -6.95 14.66
C LEU A 35 5.01 -6.31 13.27
N GLY A 36 4.81 -5.00 13.19
CA GLY A 36 4.88 -4.28 11.93
C GLY A 36 6.28 -4.34 11.30
N ARG A 37 7.34 -4.21 12.09
CA ARG A 37 8.73 -4.36 11.59
C ARG A 37 9.05 -5.80 11.20
N PHE A 38 8.61 -6.79 11.96
CA PHE A 38 8.78 -8.19 11.60
C PHE A 38 8.08 -8.49 10.26
N ALA A 39 6.81 -8.12 10.12
CA ALA A 39 6.06 -8.31 8.87
C ALA A 39 6.76 -7.62 7.70
N PHE A 40 7.09 -6.33 7.82
CA PHE A 40 7.67 -5.54 6.72
C PHE A 40 9.10 -5.94 6.36
N SER A 41 9.95 -6.28 7.35
CA SER A 41 11.39 -6.45 7.13
C SER A 41 11.79 -7.91 6.89
N LEU A 42 10.96 -8.88 7.28
CA LEU A 42 11.28 -10.30 7.20
C LEU A 42 10.20 -11.10 6.46
N ALA A 43 8.97 -11.10 6.94
CA ALA A 43 7.94 -11.99 6.44
C ALA A 43 7.43 -11.61 5.03
N MET A 44 7.14 -10.32 4.78
CA MET A 44 6.71 -9.86 3.46
C MET A 44 7.78 -10.01 2.36
N PRO A 45 9.08 -9.68 2.59
CA PRO A 45 10.11 -9.98 1.60
C PRO A 45 10.19 -11.46 1.24
N ALA A 46 9.96 -12.37 2.20
CA ALA A 46 9.93 -13.79 1.96
C ALA A 46 8.75 -14.21 1.07
N VAL A 47 7.54 -13.68 1.31
CA VAL A 47 6.38 -13.90 0.42
C VAL A 47 6.67 -13.38 -0.98
N LEU A 48 7.20 -12.16 -1.12
CA LEU A 48 7.47 -11.57 -2.43
C LEU A 48 8.53 -12.36 -3.19
N PHE A 49 9.56 -12.83 -2.48
CA PHE A 49 10.59 -13.70 -3.03
C PHE A 49 9.99 -14.99 -3.60
N THR A 50 9.20 -15.74 -2.80
CA THR A 50 8.61 -17.00 -3.25
C THR A 50 7.59 -16.80 -4.37
N THR A 51 6.75 -15.76 -4.29
CA THR A 51 5.77 -15.43 -5.34
C THR A 51 6.47 -15.15 -6.69
N LEU A 52 7.59 -14.42 -6.68
CA LEU A 52 8.28 -14.04 -7.91
C LEU A 52 9.25 -15.10 -8.41
N LEU A 53 9.66 -16.03 -7.54
CA LEU A 53 10.44 -17.20 -7.95
C LEU A 53 9.66 -18.07 -8.94
N ASP A 54 8.33 -18.20 -8.71
CA ASP A 54 7.40 -18.98 -9.53
C ASP A 54 6.70 -18.14 -10.62
N GLY A 55 6.86 -16.81 -10.58
CA GLY A 55 6.16 -15.85 -11.44
C GLY A 55 6.88 -15.55 -12.77
N SER A 56 6.14 -14.96 -13.72
CA SER A 56 6.70 -14.45 -14.97
C SER A 56 6.98 -12.95 -14.88
N PRO A 57 8.13 -12.44 -15.39
CA PRO A 57 8.36 -11.00 -15.52
C PRO A 57 7.27 -10.25 -16.33
N ALA A 58 6.58 -10.95 -17.24
CA ALA A 58 5.47 -10.41 -18.01
C ALA A 58 4.28 -10.03 -17.13
N ASP A 59 4.12 -10.67 -15.97
CA ASP A 59 3.05 -10.36 -15.01
C ASP A 59 3.23 -8.99 -14.35
N LEU A 60 4.47 -8.47 -14.34
CA LEU A 60 4.80 -7.15 -13.77
C LEU A 60 4.56 -5.99 -14.75
N ALA A 61 4.42 -6.25 -16.06
CA ALA A 61 4.28 -5.23 -17.10
C ALA A 61 3.10 -5.56 -18.02
N ASN A 62 1.87 -5.31 -17.54
CA ASN A 62 0.65 -5.58 -18.28
C ASN A 62 -0.28 -4.34 -18.33
N ARG A 63 -1.34 -4.40 -19.16
CA ARG A 63 -2.31 -3.30 -19.31
C ARG A 63 -3.03 -2.93 -18.00
N GLY A 64 -3.23 -3.87 -17.09
CA GLY A 64 -3.82 -3.60 -15.77
C GLY A 64 -2.91 -2.73 -14.90
N VAL A 65 -1.60 -3.01 -14.91
CA VAL A 65 -0.60 -2.16 -14.25
C VAL A 65 -0.57 -0.77 -14.87
N LEU A 66 -0.65 -0.67 -16.21
CA LEU A 66 -0.75 0.64 -16.89
C LEU A 66 -2.01 1.40 -16.44
N ALA A 67 -3.17 0.73 -16.33
CA ALA A 67 -4.39 1.35 -15.81
C ALA A 67 -4.22 1.88 -14.37
N PHE A 68 -3.54 1.12 -13.50
CA PHE A 68 -3.21 1.54 -12.14
C PHE A 68 -2.27 2.75 -12.12
N VAL A 69 -1.25 2.78 -13.00
CA VAL A 69 -0.33 3.92 -13.16
C VAL A 69 -1.10 5.17 -13.59
N ILE A 70 -1.95 5.07 -14.61
CA ILE A 70 -2.81 6.17 -15.08
C ILE A 70 -3.68 6.68 -13.92
N GLY A 71 -4.36 5.80 -13.19
CA GLY A 71 -5.17 6.18 -12.04
C GLY A 71 -4.38 6.90 -10.95
N THR A 72 -3.20 6.39 -10.62
CA THR A 72 -2.32 7.00 -9.62
C THR A 72 -1.88 8.41 -10.04
N VAL A 73 -1.51 8.61 -11.31
CA VAL A 73 -1.09 9.91 -11.85
C VAL A 73 -2.25 10.89 -11.89
N VAL A 74 -3.41 10.47 -12.41
CA VAL A 74 -4.60 11.33 -12.52
C VAL A 74 -5.08 11.76 -11.14
N VAL A 75 -5.23 10.81 -10.20
CA VAL A 75 -5.72 11.13 -8.85
C VAL A 75 -4.67 11.91 -8.06
N GLY A 76 -3.38 11.64 -8.26
CA GLY A 76 -2.30 12.45 -7.70
C GLY A 76 -2.34 13.90 -8.17
N ALA A 77 -2.53 14.12 -9.48
CA ALA A 77 -2.66 15.46 -10.06
C ALA A 77 -3.92 16.19 -9.56
N LEU A 78 -5.06 15.49 -9.48
CA LEU A 78 -6.30 16.04 -8.92
C LEU A 78 -6.14 16.37 -7.43
N GLY A 79 -5.52 15.48 -6.65
CA GLY A 79 -5.21 15.70 -5.24
C GLY A 79 -4.33 16.94 -5.05
N PHE A 80 -3.29 17.10 -5.88
CA PHE A 80 -2.46 18.30 -5.87
C PHE A 80 -3.28 19.58 -6.20
N ALA A 81 -4.12 19.53 -7.21
CA ALA A 81 -4.99 20.65 -7.60
C ALA A 81 -6.00 21.02 -6.50
N VAL A 82 -6.60 20.03 -5.83
CA VAL A 82 -7.50 20.24 -4.69
C VAL A 82 -6.76 20.90 -3.53
N GLN A 83 -5.57 20.40 -3.18
CA GLN A 83 -4.75 21.01 -2.12
C GLN A 83 -4.33 22.44 -2.46
N TRP A 84 -4.08 22.71 -3.73
CA TRP A 84 -3.69 24.04 -4.20
C TRP A 84 -4.86 25.01 -4.24
N ARG A 85 -5.95 24.66 -4.94
CA ARG A 85 -7.03 25.60 -5.27
C ARG A 85 -8.11 25.71 -4.21
N VAL A 86 -8.46 24.58 -3.56
CA VAL A 86 -9.51 24.52 -2.56
C VAL A 86 -8.95 24.84 -1.17
N PHE A 87 -7.93 24.09 -0.74
CA PHE A 87 -7.38 24.24 0.62
C PHE A 87 -6.21 25.23 0.69
N ARG A 88 -5.72 25.77 -0.43
CA ARG A 88 -4.66 26.78 -0.53
C ARG A 88 -3.42 26.44 0.30
N ARG A 89 -3.04 25.17 0.31
CA ARG A 89 -1.92 24.65 1.10
C ARG A 89 -0.56 25.07 0.52
N SER A 90 0.48 25.03 1.37
CA SER A 90 1.88 25.25 0.96
C SER A 90 2.37 24.20 -0.04
N PRO A 91 3.38 24.47 -0.89
CA PRO A 91 3.86 23.50 -1.86
C PRO A 91 4.17 22.10 -1.30
N PRO A 92 4.88 21.94 -0.16
CA PRO A 92 5.07 20.61 0.43
C PRO A 92 3.76 19.94 0.85
N ASP A 93 2.80 20.69 1.40
CA ASP A 93 1.51 20.14 1.81
C ASP A 93 0.68 19.68 0.63
N ARG A 94 0.75 20.37 -0.53
CA ARG A 94 0.09 19.94 -1.76
C ARG A 94 0.60 18.59 -2.23
N VAL A 95 1.91 18.41 -2.21
CA VAL A 95 2.56 17.13 -2.59
C VAL A 95 2.17 16.01 -1.63
N LEU A 96 2.22 16.26 -0.32
CA LEU A 96 1.87 15.26 0.70
C LEU A 96 0.37 14.92 0.70
N GLY A 97 -0.51 15.90 0.44
CA GLY A 97 -1.94 15.68 0.29
C GLY A 97 -2.28 14.90 -1.00
N ALA A 98 -1.62 15.20 -2.11
CA ALA A 98 -1.71 14.45 -3.36
C ALA A 98 -1.27 12.99 -3.17
N MET A 99 -0.14 12.78 -2.50
CA MET A 99 0.36 11.45 -2.17
C MET A 99 -0.62 10.70 -1.26
N ALA A 100 -1.21 11.37 -0.26
CA ALA A 100 -2.19 10.73 0.63
C ALA A 100 -3.45 10.27 -0.12
N GLY A 101 -3.87 10.98 -1.17
CA GLY A 101 -5.01 10.63 -2.02
C GLY A 101 -4.72 9.57 -3.09
N SER A 102 -3.46 9.21 -3.38
CA SER A 102 -3.11 8.34 -4.51
C SER A 102 -2.17 7.16 -4.16
N TYR A 103 -1.39 7.25 -3.10
CA TYR A 103 -0.41 6.22 -2.74
C TYR A 103 -1.05 5.08 -1.92
N ALA A 104 -1.12 3.89 -2.49
CA ALA A 104 -1.81 2.74 -1.92
C ALA A 104 -0.97 1.97 -0.90
N ASN A 105 -1.60 1.45 0.16
CA ASN A 105 -0.98 0.58 1.15
C ASN A 105 -0.84 -0.86 0.63
N ALA A 106 -0.06 -1.01 -0.44
CA ALA A 106 0.16 -2.30 -1.09
C ALA A 106 0.94 -3.30 -0.21
N GLY A 107 1.86 -2.84 0.66
CA GLY A 107 2.60 -3.70 1.55
C GLY A 107 1.73 -4.30 2.66
N ASN A 108 1.28 -3.48 3.60
CA ASN A 108 0.65 -3.99 4.82
C ASN A 108 -0.76 -4.57 4.61
N LEU A 109 -1.55 -4.03 3.67
CA LEU A 109 -2.89 -4.51 3.40
C LEU A 109 -3.02 -5.14 2.01
N GLY A 110 -2.25 -4.68 1.02
CA GLY A 110 -2.34 -5.19 -0.34
C GLY A 110 -1.96 -6.66 -0.45
N ILE A 111 -0.87 -7.10 0.16
CA ILE A 111 -0.47 -8.52 0.17
C ILE A 111 -1.54 -9.40 0.83
N PRO A 112 -2.03 -9.10 2.06
CA PRO A 112 -3.14 -9.82 2.66
C PRO A 112 -4.39 -9.94 1.77
N VAL A 113 -4.80 -8.82 1.15
CA VAL A 113 -5.96 -8.80 0.25
C VAL A 113 -5.70 -9.60 -1.03
N ALA A 114 -4.51 -9.50 -1.60
CA ALA A 114 -4.16 -10.26 -2.79
C ALA A 114 -4.20 -11.78 -2.51
N VAL A 115 -3.55 -12.23 -1.46
CA VAL A 115 -3.53 -13.65 -1.09
C VAL A 115 -4.93 -14.16 -0.69
N GLY A 116 -5.66 -13.40 0.15
CA GLY A 116 -6.94 -13.86 0.70
C GLY A 116 -8.13 -13.70 -0.24
N VAL A 117 -8.11 -12.70 -1.14
CA VAL A 117 -9.26 -12.34 -1.97
C VAL A 117 -9.01 -12.58 -3.45
N LEU A 118 -7.84 -12.21 -3.97
CA LEU A 118 -7.53 -12.38 -5.40
C LEU A 118 -6.98 -13.78 -5.70
N GLY A 119 -6.36 -14.46 -4.73
CA GLY A 119 -5.69 -15.75 -4.90
C GLY A 119 -4.36 -15.66 -5.64
N ASP A 120 -3.92 -14.44 -6.01
CA ASP A 120 -2.67 -14.15 -6.69
C ASP A 120 -2.10 -12.81 -6.21
N SER A 121 -0.82 -12.76 -5.90
CA SER A 121 -0.13 -11.57 -5.40
C SER A 121 0.72 -10.85 -6.47
N SER A 122 0.85 -11.38 -7.68
CA SER A 122 1.72 -10.84 -8.74
C SER A 122 1.40 -9.37 -9.07
N PHE A 123 0.12 -9.01 -9.14
CA PHE A 123 -0.28 -7.63 -9.39
C PHE A 123 0.13 -6.67 -8.27
N VAL A 124 -0.02 -7.09 -7.01
CA VAL A 124 0.40 -6.29 -5.84
C VAL A 124 1.90 -6.07 -5.84
N VAL A 125 2.68 -7.06 -6.29
CA VAL A 125 4.13 -6.92 -6.45
C VAL A 125 4.47 -5.82 -7.45
N ALA A 126 3.79 -5.77 -8.61
CA ALA A 126 3.98 -4.69 -9.57
C ALA A 126 3.71 -3.31 -8.97
N VAL A 127 2.65 -3.18 -8.17
CA VAL A 127 2.34 -1.95 -7.42
C VAL A 127 3.42 -1.63 -6.38
N LEU A 128 3.90 -2.64 -5.64
CA LEU A 128 4.97 -2.51 -4.65
C LEU A 128 6.31 -2.11 -5.25
N LEU A 129 6.57 -2.43 -6.50
CA LEU A 129 7.76 -1.96 -7.24
C LEU A 129 7.52 -0.56 -7.81
N PHE A 130 6.38 -0.31 -8.44
CA PHE A 130 6.05 0.97 -9.05
C PHE A 130 6.06 2.13 -8.04
N GLN A 131 5.44 1.96 -6.90
CA GLN A 131 5.29 3.05 -5.94
C GLN A 131 6.63 3.54 -5.35
N PRO A 132 7.54 2.69 -4.80
CA PRO A 132 8.81 3.17 -4.28
C PRO A 132 9.85 3.49 -5.37
N VAL A 133 9.78 2.85 -6.54
CA VAL A 133 10.76 3.07 -7.62
C VAL A 133 10.41 4.27 -8.48
N VAL A 134 9.14 4.56 -8.70
CA VAL A 134 8.69 5.66 -9.58
C VAL A 134 8.04 6.79 -8.78
N VAL A 135 7.00 6.49 -7.99
CA VAL A 135 6.21 7.54 -7.31
C VAL A 135 6.99 8.21 -6.18
N MET A 136 7.69 7.44 -5.34
CA MET A 136 8.43 7.99 -4.20
C MET A 136 9.55 8.97 -4.62
N PRO A 137 10.37 8.69 -5.65
CA PRO A 137 11.33 9.63 -6.19
C PRO A 137 10.72 10.95 -6.68
N LEU A 138 9.63 10.85 -7.42
CA LEU A 138 8.92 12.04 -7.92
C LEU A 138 8.38 12.89 -6.77
N VAL A 139 7.80 12.25 -5.77
CA VAL A 139 7.32 12.92 -4.55
C VAL A 139 8.48 13.56 -3.78
N LEU A 140 9.60 12.86 -3.60
CA LEU A 140 10.79 13.41 -2.93
C LEU A 140 11.37 14.60 -3.68
N ALA A 141 11.50 14.51 -5.02
CA ALA A 141 11.97 15.61 -5.84
C ALA A 141 11.04 16.84 -5.72
N ALA A 142 9.73 16.62 -5.79
CA ALA A 142 8.75 17.71 -5.63
C ALA A 142 8.78 18.32 -4.22
N LEU A 143 9.00 17.53 -3.16
CA LEU A 143 9.15 18.02 -1.79
C LEU A 143 10.44 18.82 -1.59
N GLU A 144 11.55 18.40 -2.17
CA GLU A 144 12.82 19.13 -2.10
C GLU A 144 12.75 20.48 -2.80
N VAL A 145 12.17 20.50 -4.02
CA VAL A 145 11.92 21.75 -4.74
C VAL A 145 10.97 22.66 -3.95
N GLY A 146 9.87 22.11 -3.43
CA GLY A 146 8.86 22.88 -2.69
C GLY A 146 9.32 23.39 -1.33
N SER A 147 10.33 22.73 -0.70
CA SER A 147 10.87 23.11 0.60
C SER A 147 12.17 23.91 0.54
N GLY A 148 12.71 24.14 -0.66
CA GLY A 148 14.00 24.81 -0.86
C GLY A 148 15.21 24.01 -0.34
N ARG A 149 15.02 22.75 0.01
CA ARG A 149 16.09 21.86 0.50
C ARG A 149 16.75 21.14 -0.69
N ARG A 150 18.08 21.23 -0.76
CA ARG A 150 18.88 20.48 -1.75
C ARG A 150 19.36 19.17 -1.12
N GLY A 151 18.57 18.12 -1.22
CA GLY A 151 18.98 16.75 -0.88
C GLY A 151 19.41 15.98 -2.14
N SER A 152 20.24 14.95 -1.99
CA SER A 152 20.59 14.09 -3.16
C SER A 152 19.51 13.03 -3.36
N VAL A 153 18.47 13.35 -4.16
CA VAL A 153 17.45 12.39 -4.63
C VAL A 153 18.14 11.20 -5.30
N ALA A 154 19.15 11.46 -6.13
CA ALA A 154 19.91 10.41 -6.82
C ALA A 154 20.52 9.38 -5.85
N ARG A 155 21.12 9.83 -4.74
CA ARG A 155 21.66 8.92 -3.72
C ARG A 155 20.58 8.11 -3.00
N THR A 156 19.43 8.74 -2.72
CA THR A 156 18.30 8.06 -2.10
C THR A 156 17.76 6.96 -3.02
N LEU A 157 17.67 7.24 -4.33
CA LEU A 157 17.24 6.30 -5.36
C LEU A 157 18.20 5.12 -5.53
N ALA A 158 19.50 5.41 -5.63
CA ALA A 158 20.53 4.38 -5.80
C ALA A 158 20.56 3.39 -4.63
N LEU A 159 20.17 3.83 -3.42
CA LEU A 159 20.16 3.00 -2.22
C LEU A 159 18.78 2.34 -1.93
N LEU A 160 17.72 2.71 -2.66
CA LEU A 160 16.38 2.14 -2.46
C LEU A 160 16.34 0.61 -2.55
N PRO A 161 16.95 -0.05 -3.58
CA PRO A 161 16.91 -1.49 -3.71
C PRO A 161 17.51 -2.22 -2.50
N VAL A 162 18.59 -1.66 -1.93
CA VAL A 162 19.30 -2.28 -0.79
C VAL A 162 18.65 -1.92 0.55
N ARG A 163 18.02 -0.75 0.66
CA ARG A 163 17.43 -0.25 1.92
C ARG A 163 15.98 -0.66 2.12
N ASN A 164 15.29 -1.07 1.06
CA ASN A 164 13.91 -1.53 1.16
C ASN A 164 13.86 -3.06 1.07
N PRO A 165 13.56 -3.76 2.17
CA PRO A 165 13.58 -5.22 2.19
C PRO A 165 12.53 -5.84 1.24
N LEU A 166 11.41 -5.16 0.96
CA LEU A 166 10.41 -5.62 0.00
C LEU A 166 10.98 -5.63 -1.42
N ILE A 167 11.68 -4.54 -1.82
CA ILE A 167 12.32 -4.45 -3.12
C ILE A 167 13.43 -5.50 -3.23
N LEU A 168 14.24 -5.67 -2.19
CA LEU A 168 15.32 -6.66 -2.18
C LEU A 168 14.78 -8.08 -2.35
N GLY A 169 13.76 -8.48 -1.58
CA GLY A 169 13.08 -9.77 -1.72
C GLY A 169 12.51 -9.99 -3.12
N SER A 170 11.85 -8.96 -3.67
CA SER A 170 11.30 -9.03 -5.04
C SER A 170 12.39 -9.18 -6.09
N LEU A 171 13.48 -8.39 -6.02
CA LEU A 171 14.57 -8.47 -6.98
C LEU A 171 15.31 -9.82 -6.92
N LEU A 172 15.50 -10.38 -5.72
CA LEU A 172 16.10 -11.70 -5.56
C LEU A 172 15.20 -12.79 -6.17
N GLY A 173 13.87 -12.74 -5.95
CA GLY A 173 12.93 -13.67 -6.57
C GLY A 173 12.96 -13.61 -8.09
N VAL A 174 12.87 -12.40 -8.67
CA VAL A 174 12.98 -12.20 -10.13
C VAL A 174 14.33 -12.66 -10.67
N ALA A 175 15.43 -12.37 -9.97
CA ALA A 175 16.77 -12.80 -10.42
C ALA A 175 16.89 -14.33 -10.45
N CYS A 176 16.41 -15.02 -9.41
CA CYS A 176 16.40 -16.49 -9.38
C CYS A 176 15.52 -17.07 -10.50
N ALA A 177 14.34 -16.49 -10.75
CA ALA A 177 13.45 -16.91 -11.83
C ALA A 177 14.09 -16.73 -13.22
N LEU A 178 14.71 -15.57 -13.48
CA LEU A 178 15.37 -15.28 -14.76
C LEU A 178 16.62 -16.13 -15.03
N LEU A 179 17.34 -16.52 -13.96
CA LEU A 179 18.55 -17.33 -14.04
C LEU A 179 18.27 -18.84 -13.93
N ASP A 180 17.00 -19.24 -13.87
CA ASP A 180 16.55 -20.64 -13.63
C ASP A 180 17.26 -21.29 -12.41
N VAL A 181 17.46 -20.50 -11.34
CA VAL A 181 18.12 -20.97 -10.13
C VAL A 181 17.12 -21.79 -9.30
N ARG A 182 17.35 -23.10 -9.23
CA ARG A 182 16.58 -24.02 -8.39
C ARG A 182 17.20 -24.08 -7.00
N LEU A 183 16.52 -23.50 -6.03
CA LEU A 183 16.95 -23.56 -4.65
C LEU A 183 16.52 -24.88 -4.02
N PRO A 184 17.38 -25.51 -3.17
CA PRO A 184 17.01 -26.71 -2.42
C PRO A 184 15.85 -26.44 -1.46
N ASP A 185 15.01 -27.46 -1.20
CA ASP A 185 13.89 -27.36 -0.26
C ASP A 185 14.35 -26.96 1.15
N LEU A 186 15.55 -27.37 1.55
CA LEU A 186 16.19 -26.95 2.81
C LEU A 186 16.26 -25.41 2.98
N VAL A 187 16.30 -24.65 1.87
CA VAL A 187 16.31 -23.19 1.86
C VAL A 187 14.90 -22.65 1.65
N LEU A 188 14.12 -23.25 0.74
CA LEU A 188 12.78 -22.77 0.39
C LEU A 188 11.75 -22.97 1.51
N GLU A 189 11.78 -24.11 2.21
CA GLU A 189 10.82 -24.38 3.30
C GLU A 189 10.90 -23.35 4.45
N PRO A 190 12.07 -22.97 5.00
CA PRO A 190 12.15 -21.92 6.02
C PRO A 190 11.70 -20.55 5.50
N VAL A 191 12.01 -20.21 4.23
CA VAL A 191 11.59 -18.96 3.61
C VAL A 191 10.07 -18.93 3.42
N ALA A 192 9.48 -20.04 2.96
CA ALA A 192 8.02 -20.16 2.82
C ALA A 192 7.31 -20.10 4.17
N ALA A 193 7.85 -20.75 5.19
CA ALA A 193 7.32 -20.69 6.56
C ALA A 193 7.36 -19.26 7.12
N LEU A 194 8.46 -18.52 6.88
CA LEU A 194 8.57 -17.12 7.24
C LEU A 194 7.54 -16.27 6.47
N GLY A 195 7.39 -16.53 5.18
CA GLY A 195 6.41 -15.89 4.32
C GLY A 195 4.96 -16.12 4.80
N ALA A 196 4.62 -17.32 5.24
CA ALA A 196 3.30 -17.65 5.77
C ALA A 196 2.90 -16.78 6.99
N ALA A 197 3.87 -16.30 7.77
CA ALA A 197 3.64 -15.41 8.88
C ALA A 197 3.32 -13.96 8.45
N ALA A 198 3.53 -13.58 7.18
CA ALA A 198 3.39 -12.19 6.72
C ALA A 198 1.96 -11.66 6.89
N VAL A 199 0.98 -12.38 6.34
CA VAL A 199 -0.44 -11.96 6.35
C VAL A 199 -0.98 -11.84 7.78
N PRO A 200 -0.91 -12.88 8.64
CA PRO A 200 -1.48 -12.78 9.98
C PRO A 200 -0.78 -11.71 10.82
N THR A 201 0.55 -11.61 10.75
CA THR A 201 1.29 -10.62 11.53
C THR A 201 0.98 -9.18 11.08
N ALA A 202 0.89 -8.94 9.77
CA ALA A 202 0.56 -7.62 9.25
C ALA A 202 -0.86 -7.18 9.64
N LEU A 203 -1.84 -8.10 9.60
CA LEU A 203 -3.23 -7.81 9.95
C LEU A 203 -3.41 -7.57 11.45
N VAL A 204 -2.73 -8.34 12.30
CA VAL A 204 -2.72 -8.08 13.75
C VAL A 204 -2.05 -6.73 14.04
N ALA A 205 -0.91 -6.42 13.42
CA ALA A 205 -0.25 -5.12 13.56
C ALA A 205 -1.14 -3.95 13.08
N LEU A 206 -1.90 -4.16 11.99
CA LEU A 206 -2.89 -3.20 11.52
C LEU A 206 -4.00 -2.97 12.56
N GLY A 207 -4.52 -4.05 13.13
CA GLY A 207 -5.52 -3.98 14.20
C GLY A 207 -5.01 -3.24 15.43
N LEU A 208 -3.78 -3.51 15.86
CA LEU A 208 -3.11 -2.79 16.96
C LEU A 208 -3.04 -1.29 16.67
N SER A 209 -2.65 -0.91 15.46
CA SER A 209 -2.60 0.50 15.02
C SER A 209 -3.97 1.18 15.09
N LEU A 210 -5.02 0.51 14.63
CA LEU A 210 -6.39 1.03 14.70
C LEU A 210 -6.91 1.12 16.14
N GLY A 211 -6.58 0.15 17.00
CA GLY A 211 -6.99 0.13 18.41
C GLY A 211 -6.32 1.21 19.25
N ALA A 212 -5.05 1.55 18.95
CA ALA A 212 -4.30 2.62 19.58
C ALA A 212 -4.59 4.01 18.97
N ALA A 213 -5.38 4.09 17.89
CA ALA A 213 -5.64 5.34 17.18
C ALA A 213 -6.38 6.37 18.06
N ARG A 214 -5.93 7.63 17.98
CA ARG A 214 -6.64 8.77 18.56
C ARG A 214 -7.62 9.35 17.54
N PRO A 215 -8.76 9.91 17.97
CA PRO A 215 -9.71 10.56 17.08
C PRO A 215 -9.02 11.63 16.19
N PRO A 216 -9.48 11.80 14.94
CA PRO A 216 -9.01 12.88 14.07
C PRO A 216 -9.21 14.26 14.70
N ARG A 217 -8.30 15.18 14.39
CA ARG A 217 -8.39 16.56 14.91
C ARG A 217 -9.65 17.27 14.43
N PRO A 218 -10.31 18.10 15.25
CA PRO A 218 -11.55 18.79 14.87
C PRO A 218 -11.39 19.75 13.68
N GLY A 219 -10.21 20.37 13.51
CA GLY A 219 -9.88 21.24 12.39
C GLY A 219 -9.37 20.46 11.19
N GLY A 220 -9.96 20.63 9.99
CA GLY A 220 -9.49 19.96 8.76
C GLY A 220 -10.32 18.76 8.31
N ARG A 221 -11.51 18.54 8.88
CA ARG A 221 -12.40 17.43 8.49
C ARG A 221 -12.76 17.42 7.00
N ALA A 222 -12.98 18.60 6.40
CA ALA A 222 -13.28 18.70 4.97
C ALA A 222 -12.10 18.27 4.10
N GLU A 223 -10.89 18.67 4.46
CA GLU A 223 -9.67 18.28 3.76
C GLU A 223 -9.38 16.78 3.91
N LEU A 224 -9.53 16.25 5.13
CA LEU A 224 -9.42 14.82 5.40
C LEU A 224 -10.45 14.03 4.57
N GLY A 225 -11.70 14.48 4.57
CA GLY A 225 -12.76 13.86 3.77
C GLY A 225 -12.45 13.86 2.29
N ALA A 226 -11.93 14.97 1.75
CA ALA A 226 -11.51 15.07 0.35
C ALA A 226 -10.36 14.08 0.02
N VAL A 227 -9.34 13.98 0.87
CA VAL A 227 -8.21 13.04 0.67
C VAL A 227 -8.69 11.60 0.73
N VAL A 228 -9.54 11.25 1.70
CA VAL A 228 -10.10 9.89 1.83
C VAL A 228 -11.01 9.55 0.64
N ALA A 229 -11.84 10.49 0.18
CA ALA A 229 -12.68 10.31 -1.00
C ALA A 229 -11.86 10.14 -2.29
N LEU A 230 -10.81 10.93 -2.47
CA LEU A 230 -9.86 10.75 -3.57
C LEU A 230 -9.26 9.34 -3.55
N LYS A 231 -8.86 8.83 -2.37
CA LYS A 231 -8.19 7.55 -2.24
C LYS A 231 -9.13 6.36 -2.37
N LEU A 232 -10.26 6.36 -1.69
CA LEU A 232 -11.12 5.19 -1.59
C LEU A 232 -12.25 5.13 -2.63
N LEU A 233 -12.60 6.27 -3.25
CA LEU A 233 -13.68 6.34 -4.23
C LEU A 233 -13.14 6.71 -5.62
N LEU A 234 -12.42 7.84 -5.74
CA LEU A 234 -12.00 8.32 -7.05
C LEU A 234 -10.86 7.49 -7.63
N HIS A 235 -9.90 7.05 -6.84
CA HIS A 235 -8.78 6.25 -7.33
C HIS A 235 -9.24 4.90 -7.94
N PRO A 236 -10.04 4.07 -7.26
CA PRO A 236 -10.56 2.85 -7.88
C PRO A 236 -11.49 3.13 -9.08
N LEU A 237 -12.27 4.22 -9.04
CA LEU A 237 -13.11 4.59 -10.18
C LEU A 237 -12.28 4.96 -11.42
N VAL A 238 -11.24 5.79 -11.27
CA VAL A 238 -10.36 6.18 -12.40
C VAL A 238 -9.62 4.97 -12.94
N VAL A 239 -9.13 4.08 -12.06
CA VAL A 239 -8.48 2.82 -12.51
C VAL A 239 -9.48 1.92 -13.23
N PHE A 240 -10.71 1.80 -12.75
CA PHE A 240 -11.77 1.05 -13.43
C PHE A 240 -12.05 1.60 -14.84
N LEU A 241 -12.20 2.92 -14.97
CA LEU A 241 -12.40 3.58 -16.27
C LEU A 241 -11.17 3.41 -17.19
N ALA A 242 -9.95 3.48 -16.65
CA ALA A 242 -8.74 3.19 -17.40
C ALA A 242 -8.68 1.73 -17.87
N CYS A 243 -9.13 0.78 -17.03
CA CYS A 243 -9.26 -0.63 -17.44
C CYS A 243 -10.25 -0.80 -18.60
N LEU A 244 -11.38 -0.08 -18.57
CA LEU A 244 -12.33 -0.10 -19.70
C LEU A 244 -11.70 0.47 -20.98
N ALA A 245 -10.98 1.59 -20.88
CA ALA A 245 -10.32 2.23 -22.03
C ALA A 245 -9.16 1.40 -22.62
N LEU A 246 -8.55 0.51 -21.80
CA LEU A 246 -7.43 -0.37 -22.20
C LEU A 246 -7.87 -1.81 -22.50
N ASP A 247 -9.18 -2.09 -22.55
CA ASP A 247 -9.76 -3.43 -22.75
C ASP A 247 -9.26 -4.46 -21.71
N VAL A 248 -8.99 -4.02 -20.48
CA VAL A 248 -8.62 -4.91 -19.38
C VAL A 248 -9.87 -5.51 -18.77
N THR A 249 -9.95 -6.83 -18.69
CA THR A 249 -11.14 -7.58 -18.22
C THR A 249 -10.76 -8.65 -17.18
N GLY A 250 -11.77 -9.28 -16.58
CA GLY A 250 -11.61 -10.46 -15.71
C GLY A 250 -10.75 -10.20 -14.47
N PRO A 251 -9.93 -11.20 -14.04
CA PRO A 251 -9.13 -11.12 -12.82
C PRO A 251 -8.16 -9.95 -12.80
N LEU A 252 -7.60 -9.58 -13.96
CA LEU A 252 -6.64 -8.49 -14.05
C LEU A 252 -7.28 -7.13 -13.75
N ARG A 253 -8.52 -6.89 -14.25
CA ARG A 253 -9.28 -5.67 -13.89
C ARG A 253 -9.63 -5.65 -12.41
N LEU A 254 -10.06 -6.78 -11.85
CA LEU A 254 -10.36 -6.90 -10.43
C LEU A 254 -9.11 -6.55 -9.60
N ALA A 255 -7.95 -7.12 -9.92
CA ALA A 255 -6.71 -6.85 -9.21
C ALA A 255 -6.30 -5.37 -9.27
N ALA A 256 -6.38 -4.75 -10.45
CA ALA A 256 -6.05 -3.33 -10.63
C ALA A 256 -6.94 -2.42 -9.77
N VAL A 257 -8.26 -2.63 -9.82
CA VAL A 257 -9.22 -1.79 -9.09
C VAL A 257 -9.14 -2.05 -7.58
N VAL A 258 -8.96 -3.30 -7.14
CA VAL A 258 -8.77 -3.64 -5.73
C VAL A 258 -7.49 -2.99 -5.19
N CYS A 259 -6.39 -3.02 -5.93
CA CYS A 259 -5.16 -2.34 -5.53
C CYS A 259 -5.33 -0.81 -5.43
N ALA A 260 -6.12 -0.22 -6.32
CA ALA A 260 -6.47 1.20 -6.24
C ALA A 260 -7.38 1.53 -5.05
N ALA A 261 -8.26 0.60 -4.64
CA ALA A 261 -9.15 0.73 -3.49
C ALA A 261 -8.47 0.50 -2.13
N LEU A 262 -7.20 0.04 -2.11
CA LEU A 262 -6.42 -0.05 -0.88
C LEU A 262 -6.31 1.33 -0.20
N PRO A 263 -6.22 1.41 1.14
CA PRO A 263 -6.12 2.68 1.85
C PRO A 263 -4.79 3.40 1.60
N THR A 264 -4.67 4.61 2.14
CA THR A 264 -3.43 5.38 2.14
C THR A 264 -2.32 4.63 2.89
N ALA A 265 -1.13 4.55 2.30
CA ALA A 265 0.00 3.87 2.91
C ALA A 265 0.61 4.63 4.10
N GLN A 266 1.11 3.91 5.10
CA GLN A 266 1.82 4.49 6.25
C GLN A 266 3.07 5.29 5.84
N ASN A 267 3.70 4.95 4.71
CA ASN A 267 4.85 5.67 4.17
C ASN A 267 4.57 7.17 3.94
N VAL A 268 3.31 7.52 3.66
CA VAL A 268 2.87 8.93 3.50
C VAL A 268 3.05 9.70 4.81
N TYR A 269 2.64 9.11 5.93
CA TYR A 269 2.82 9.71 7.26
C TYR A 269 4.31 9.78 7.67
N VAL A 270 5.07 8.71 7.43
CA VAL A 270 6.50 8.67 7.73
C VAL A 270 7.25 9.76 6.95
N LEU A 271 6.92 9.93 5.67
CA LEU A 271 7.50 10.98 4.83
C LEU A 271 7.07 12.38 5.32
N ALA A 272 5.79 12.56 5.64
CA ALA A 272 5.27 13.83 6.13
C ALA A 272 5.98 14.31 7.40
N ARG A 273 6.29 13.40 8.33
CA ARG A 273 7.06 13.72 9.56
C ARG A 273 8.45 14.31 9.29
N ARG A 274 9.05 13.97 8.14
CA ARG A 274 10.38 14.49 7.77
C ARG A 274 10.32 15.92 7.23
N TYR A 275 9.20 16.28 6.58
CA TYR A 275 9.07 17.57 5.88
C TYR A 275 8.15 18.56 6.58
N ARG A 276 7.36 18.10 7.56
CA ARG A 276 6.37 18.93 8.29
C ARG A 276 6.50 18.77 9.79
N PRO A 277 6.39 19.88 10.55
CA PRO A 277 6.34 19.86 12.01
C PRO A 277 5.08 19.13 12.52
N ASP A 278 3.94 19.30 11.81
CA ASP A 278 2.68 18.66 12.13
C ASP A 278 2.11 17.89 10.92
N PRO A 279 2.30 16.57 10.88
CA PRO A 279 1.78 15.69 9.84
C PRO A 279 0.38 15.14 10.16
N GLY A 280 -0.46 15.90 10.88
CA GLY A 280 -1.76 15.43 11.38
C GLY A 280 -2.70 14.95 10.27
N LEU A 281 -2.79 15.67 9.13
CA LEU A 281 -3.62 15.25 8.00
C LEU A 281 -3.22 13.88 7.46
N GLN A 282 -1.91 13.64 7.26
CA GLN A 282 -1.42 12.38 6.70
C GLN A 282 -1.63 11.22 7.68
N ARG A 283 -1.43 11.45 8.99
CA ARG A 283 -1.75 10.47 10.04
C ARG A 283 -3.23 10.09 9.99
N ASP A 284 -4.10 11.10 10.00
CA ASP A 284 -5.55 10.90 10.05
C ASP A 284 -6.06 10.27 8.74
N ALA A 285 -5.47 10.64 7.58
CA ALA A 285 -5.78 10.02 6.29
C ALA A 285 -5.44 8.52 6.28
N VAL A 286 -4.27 8.13 6.78
CA VAL A 286 -3.88 6.70 6.91
C VAL A 286 -4.89 5.96 7.80
N LEU A 287 -5.19 6.47 8.99
CA LEU A 287 -6.08 5.81 9.94
C LEU A 287 -7.52 5.68 9.43
N VAL A 288 -8.09 6.80 8.98
CA VAL A 288 -9.49 6.83 8.52
C VAL A 288 -9.66 6.02 7.24
N SER A 289 -8.76 6.19 6.25
CA SER A 289 -8.84 5.40 5.02
C SER A 289 -8.69 3.90 5.31
N THR A 290 -7.82 3.51 6.25
CA THR A 290 -7.66 2.10 6.64
C THR A 290 -8.93 1.55 7.28
N ALA A 291 -9.54 2.25 8.22
CA ALA A 291 -10.78 1.81 8.85
C ALA A 291 -11.94 1.70 7.82
N VAL A 292 -12.09 2.70 6.95
CA VAL A 292 -13.15 2.72 5.92
C VAL A 292 -12.88 1.68 4.83
N SER A 293 -11.63 1.42 4.50
CA SER A 293 -11.27 0.44 3.44
C SER A 293 -11.71 -0.98 3.74
N MET A 294 -11.87 -1.36 5.02
CA MET A 294 -12.41 -2.66 5.40
C MET A 294 -13.80 -2.92 4.77
N VAL A 295 -14.60 -1.87 4.64
CA VAL A 295 -15.93 -1.95 4.00
C VAL A 295 -15.82 -1.70 2.50
N THR A 296 -15.11 -0.64 2.06
CA THR A 296 -15.08 -0.27 0.63
C THR A 296 -14.41 -1.32 -0.24
N LEU A 297 -13.37 -2.01 0.23
CA LEU A 297 -12.75 -3.13 -0.49
C LEU A 297 -13.74 -4.27 -0.71
N SER A 298 -14.53 -4.62 0.31
CA SER A 298 -15.54 -5.67 0.19
C SER A 298 -16.60 -5.31 -0.85
N VAL A 299 -17.05 -4.04 -0.84
CA VAL A 299 -18.02 -3.53 -1.83
C VAL A 299 -17.43 -3.57 -3.24
N VAL A 300 -16.19 -3.11 -3.44
CA VAL A 300 -15.52 -3.14 -4.75
C VAL A 300 -15.42 -4.56 -5.28
N VAL A 301 -15.02 -5.52 -4.46
CA VAL A 301 -14.91 -6.93 -4.90
C VAL A 301 -16.28 -7.53 -5.22
N LEU A 302 -17.33 -7.18 -4.45
CA LEU A 302 -18.70 -7.64 -4.72
C LEU A 302 -19.27 -7.09 -6.03
N LEU A 303 -18.91 -5.86 -6.40
CA LEU A 303 -19.39 -5.21 -7.63
C LEU A 303 -18.66 -5.69 -8.89
N LEU A 304 -17.42 -6.20 -8.76
CA LEU A 304 -16.57 -6.55 -9.89
C LEU A 304 -16.46 -8.07 -10.16
N ARG A 305 -16.89 -8.91 -9.24
CA ARG A 305 -17.03 -10.37 -9.43
C ARG A 305 -18.41 -10.73 -9.91
#